data_453a31bdb2b990366b68ca4e8c6b56c9
#
_entry.id   453a31bdb2b990366b68ca4e8c6b56c9
#
_cell.length_a   1.000
_cell.length_b   1.000
_cell.length_c   1.000
_cell.angle_alpha   90.00
_cell.angle_beta   90.00
_cell.angle_gamma   90.00
#
_symmetry.space_group_name_H-M   'P 1'
#
loop_
_entity.id
_entity.type
_entity.pdbx_description
1 polymer ?
#
loop_
_entity_poly.entity_id
_entity_poly.type
_entity_poly.pdbx_seq_one_letter_code
_entity_poly.pdbx_strand_id
1 'polypeptide(L)'
;MTTVRVVVGAAVCDGGRLLAARRSAPPALAGRWELPGGKVEDDETPEQALERELREELGVEAAVVERIPGEWVLRPGYVLRVWTARLVSGEPRPLQDHDRLRWLLPGEEDQVDWLDQDRPAVAEAMRRLAARAGVPGILPQR
;
A
#
# COMPACT_ATOMS: atom_id res chain seq x y z
N MET A 1 16.49 -3.47 -25.95
CA MET A 1 16.31 -3.76 -24.53
C MET A 1 15.03 -3.14 -24.03
N THR A 2 14.28 -3.88 -23.27
CA THR A 2 13.04 -3.37 -22.71
C THR A 2 13.33 -2.68 -21.39
N THR A 3 12.88 -1.43 -21.27
CA THR A 3 12.99 -0.71 -20.00
C THR A 3 11.83 -1.11 -19.11
N VAL A 4 12.14 -1.53 -17.88
CA VAL A 4 11.13 -1.85 -16.90
C VAL A 4 10.71 -0.56 -16.21
N ARG A 5 9.40 -0.32 -16.15
CA ARG A 5 8.83 0.82 -15.45
C ARG A 5 8.30 0.36 -14.10
N VAL A 6 8.56 1.16 -13.09
CA VAL A 6 8.18 0.83 -11.72
C VAL A 6 6.88 1.53 -11.36
N VAL A 7 5.94 0.74 -10.84
CA VAL A 7 4.74 1.24 -10.17
C VAL A 7 4.97 1.00 -8.68
N VAL A 8 4.74 2.00 -7.87
CA VAL A 8 4.98 1.91 -6.44
C VAL A 8 3.65 1.77 -5.69
N GLY A 9 3.66 0.96 -4.64
CA GLY A 9 2.54 0.80 -3.74
C GLY A 9 2.96 1.00 -2.31
N ALA A 10 2.07 1.51 -1.48
CA ALA A 10 2.34 1.76 -0.08
C ALA A 10 1.52 0.86 0.81
N ALA A 11 2.20 0.10 1.67
CA ALA A 11 1.56 -0.56 2.78
C ALA A 11 1.56 0.45 3.94
N VAL A 12 0.51 1.28 4.00
CA VAL A 12 0.38 2.31 5.02
C VAL A 12 -0.12 1.66 6.29
N CYS A 13 0.70 1.71 7.32
CA CYS A 13 0.39 1.06 8.61
C CYS A 13 0.22 2.11 9.70
N ASP A 14 -0.83 1.96 10.50
CA ASP A 14 -1.10 2.85 11.62
C ASP A 14 -1.93 2.10 12.66
N GLY A 15 -1.49 2.15 13.92
CA GLY A 15 -2.21 1.49 14.99
C GLY A 15 -2.34 -0.02 14.80
N GLY A 16 -1.35 -0.64 14.17
CA GLY A 16 -1.36 -2.09 13.95
C GLY A 16 -2.24 -2.54 12.79
N ARG A 17 -2.72 -1.60 11.96
CA ARG A 17 -3.64 -1.89 10.87
C ARG A 17 -3.05 -1.45 9.55
N LEU A 18 -3.49 -2.08 8.48
CA LEU A 18 -3.09 -1.79 7.10
C LEU A 18 -4.22 -1.07 6.38
N LEU A 19 -3.87 -0.03 5.63
CA LEU A 19 -4.85 0.74 4.87
C LEU A 19 -5.11 0.09 3.52
N ALA A 20 -6.40 -0.10 3.21
CA ALA A 20 -6.86 -0.56 1.91
C ALA A 20 -7.70 0.54 1.27
N ALA A 21 -7.50 0.77 -0.03
CA ALA A 21 -8.23 1.79 -0.78
C ALA A 21 -9.04 1.14 -1.89
N ARG A 22 -10.33 1.49 -1.98
CA ARG A 22 -11.21 0.92 -3.00
C ARG A 22 -11.22 1.82 -4.23
N ARG A 23 -10.99 1.22 -5.38
CA ARG A 23 -11.02 1.94 -6.64
C ARG A 23 -12.44 2.26 -7.06
N SER A 24 -12.61 3.45 -7.63
CA SER A 24 -13.87 3.88 -8.24
C SER A 24 -13.78 3.92 -9.76
N ALA A 25 -12.58 3.81 -10.32
CA ALA A 25 -12.34 3.90 -11.76
C ALA A 25 -11.03 3.20 -12.11
N PRO A 26 -10.82 2.76 -13.33
CA PRO A 26 -11.82 2.68 -14.41
C PRO A 26 -12.86 1.62 -14.10
N PRO A 27 -13.94 1.53 -14.90
CA PRO A 27 -15.03 0.57 -14.60
C PRO A 27 -14.56 -0.86 -14.41
N ALA A 28 -13.54 -1.28 -15.13
CA ALA A 28 -13.04 -2.65 -15.01
C ALA A 28 -12.43 -2.94 -13.63
N LEU A 29 -12.00 -1.93 -12.90
CA LEU A 29 -11.36 -2.09 -11.59
C LEU A 29 -12.25 -1.57 -10.46
N ALA A 30 -13.34 -0.90 -10.76
CA ALA A 30 -14.20 -0.30 -9.75
C ALA A 30 -14.71 -1.37 -8.78
N GLY A 31 -14.64 -1.06 -7.49
CA GLY A 31 -15.04 -1.99 -6.44
C GLY A 31 -13.90 -2.88 -5.95
N ARG A 32 -12.78 -2.93 -6.66
CA ARG A 32 -11.60 -3.68 -6.21
C ARG A 32 -10.77 -2.81 -5.28
N TRP A 33 -10.03 -3.46 -4.41
CA TRP A 33 -9.22 -2.79 -3.40
C TRP A 33 -7.74 -2.92 -3.72
N GLU A 34 -6.95 -1.95 -3.30
CA GLU A 34 -5.52 -1.93 -3.57
C GLU A 34 -4.74 -1.20 -2.48
N LEU A 35 -3.43 -1.39 -2.51
CA LEU A 35 -2.52 -0.52 -1.79
C LEU A 35 -2.41 0.77 -2.60
N PRO A 36 -2.53 1.95 -1.98
CA PRO A 36 -2.41 3.20 -2.72
C PRO A 36 -1.02 3.36 -3.31
N GLY A 37 -0.93 4.04 -4.43
CA GLY A 37 0.34 4.26 -5.13
C GLY A 37 0.13 4.64 -6.57
N GLY A 38 1.18 4.52 -7.36
CA GLY A 38 1.11 4.88 -8.76
C GLY A 38 2.45 4.80 -9.46
N LYS A 39 2.54 5.42 -10.63
CA LYS A 39 3.73 5.35 -11.47
C LYS A 39 4.80 6.32 -10.98
N VAL A 40 6.06 5.88 -11.08
CA VAL A 40 7.20 6.76 -10.85
C VAL A 40 7.35 7.64 -12.07
N GLU A 41 7.42 8.95 -11.85
CA GLU A 41 7.64 9.92 -12.92
C GLU A 41 9.12 10.16 -13.14
N ASP A 42 9.46 10.76 -14.28
CA ASP A 42 10.83 11.13 -14.55
C ASP A 42 11.33 12.05 -13.44
N ASP A 43 12.59 11.93 -13.09
CA ASP A 43 13.23 12.74 -12.07
C ASP A 43 12.77 12.45 -10.64
N GLU A 44 11.98 11.38 -10.43
CA GLU A 44 11.62 10.95 -9.09
C GLU A 44 12.30 9.64 -8.72
N THR A 45 12.67 9.51 -7.44
CA THR A 45 12.95 8.18 -6.91
C THR A 45 11.61 7.47 -6.64
N PRO A 46 11.61 6.14 -6.51
CA PRO A 46 10.39 5.43 -6.14
C PRO A 46 9.79 5.94 -4.82
N GLU A 47 10.63 6.25 -3.84
CA GLU A 47 10.17 6.76 -2.56
C GLU A 47 9.50 8.13 -2.69
N GLN A 48 10.09 9.01 -3.51
CA GLN A 48 9.49 10.32 -3.76
C GLN A 48 8.15 10.19 -4.49
N ALA A 49 8.08 9.28 -5.45
CA ALA A 49 6.84 9.02 -6.16
C ALA A 49 5.75 8.55 -5.19
N LEU A 50 6.12 7.67 -4.26
CA LEU A 50 5.17 7.14 -3.31
C LEU A 50 4.65 8.23 -2.38
N GLU A 51 5.52 9.08 -1.87
CA GLU A 51 5.10 10.20 -1.03
C GLU A 51 4.16 11.14 -1.77
N ARG A 52 4.46 11.42 -3.04
CA ARG A 52 3.61 12.26 -3.88
C ARG A 52 2.24 11.61 -4.11
N GLU A 53 2.23 10.32 -4.44
CA GLU A 53 0.97 9.62 -4.68
C GLU A 53 0.09 9.59 -3.43
N LEU A 54 0.69 9.43 -2.25
CA LEU A 54 -0.09 9.43 -1.02
C LEU A 54 -0.69 10.79 -0.72
N ARG A 55 0.01 11.88 -1.08
CA ARG A 55 -0.60 13.20 -0.99
C ARG A 55 -1.80 13.33 -1.93
N GLU A 56 -1.63 12.85 -3.17
CA GLU A 56 -2.67 12.99 -4.20
C GLU A 56 -3.88 12.11 -3.93
N GLU A 57 -3.64 10.87 -3.48
CA GLU A 57 -4.70 9.89 -3.35
C GLU A 57 -5.36 9.87 -1.97
N LEU A 58 -4.65 10.29 -0.94
CA LEU A 58 -5.14 10.23 0.43
C LEU A 58 -5.17 11.59 1.14
N GLY A 59 -4.48 12.59 0.60
CA GLY A 59 -4.42 13.91 1.23
C GLY A 59 -3.57 13.94 2.48
N VAL A 60 -2.53 13.10 2.56
CA VAL A 60 -1.70 12.99 3.75
C VAL A 60 -0.23 13.19 3.43
N GLU A 61 0.54 13.57 4.46
CA GLU A 61 1.99 13.44 4.43
C GLU A 61 2.34 12.11 5.07
N ALA A 62 3.16 11.33 4.38
CA ALA A 62 3.57 10.02 4.86
C ALA A 62 5.07 9.87 4.70
N ALA A 63 5.67 9.06 5.56
CA ALA A 63 7.09 8.73 5.48
C ALA A 63 7.21 7.29 5.00
N VAL A 64 7.99 7.10 3.94
CA VAL A 64 8.32 5.77 3.44
C VAL A 64 9.33 5.17 4.42
N VAL A 65 9.10 3.93 4.85
CA VAL A 65 9.89 3.31 5.90
C VAL A 65 10.88 2.29 5.33
N GLU A 66 10.37 1.20 4.75
CA GLU A 66 11.25 0.18 4.19
C GLU A 66 10.59 -0.56 3.04
N ARG A 67 11.40 -1.07 2.14
CA ARG A 67 10.89 -1.83 1.01
C ARG A 67 10.52 -3.25 1.44
N ILE A 68 9.36 -3.69 1.00
CA ILE A 68 8.98 -5.10 1.09
C ILE A 68 9.74 -5.83 -0.01
N PRO A 69 10.52 -6.87 0.32
CA PRO A 69 11.28 -7.59 -0.71
C PRO A 69 10.40 -8.16 -1.81
N GLY A 70 10.89 -8.12 -3.03
CA GLY A 70 10.19 -8.68 -4.17
C GLY A 70 9.66 -7.61 -5.10
N GLU A 71 9.19 -8.08 -6.24
CA GLU A 71 8.48 -7.23 -7.18
C GLU A 71 7.56 -8.14 -7.99
N TRP A 72 6.47 -7.57 -8.49
CA TRP A 72 5.44 -8.36 -9.14
C TRP A 72 5.10 -7.76 -10.49
N VAL A 73 5.12 -8.59 -11.52
CA VAL A 73 4.82 -8.13 -12.88
C VAL A 73 3.35 -7.76 -12.96
N LEU A 74 3.07 -6.52 -13.40
CA LEU A 74 1.69 -6.05 -13.61
C LEU A 74 1.25 -6.35 -15.03
N ARG A 75 2.14 -6.10 -15.97
CA ARG A 75 1.98 -6.37 -17.40
C ARG A 75 3.36 -6.20 -18.03
N PRO A 76 3.56 -6.60 -19.27
CA PRO A 76 4.88 -6.48 -19.90
C PRO A 76 5.44 -5.06 -19.74
N GLY A 77 6.65 -4.95 -19.23
CA GLY A 77 7.32 -3.68 -19.03
C GLY A 77 6.98 -2.93 -17.75
N TYR A 78 6.10 -3.47 -16.89
CA TYR A 78 5.71 -2.80 -15.64
C TYR A 78 5.80 -3.77 -14.47
N VAL A 79 6.43 -3.31 -13.39
CA VAL A 79 6.51 -4.10 -12.15
C VAL A 79 6.02 -3.27 -10.99
N LEU A 80 5.41 -3.95 -10.02
CA LEU A 80 4.98 -3.35 -8.75
C LEU A 80 6.07 -3.59 -7.72
N ARG A 81 6.49 -2.53 -7.05
CA ARG A 81 7.34 -2.60 -5.85
C ARG A 81 6.61 -1.90 -4.72
N VAL A 82 6.70 -2.47 -3.53
CA VAL A 82 5.92 -2.00 -2.38
C VAL A 82 6.85 -1.63 -1.23
N TRP A 83 6.52 -0.53 -0.57
CA TRP A 83 7.18 -0.08 0.65
C TRP A 83 6.18 0.04 1.76
N THR A 84 6.62 -0.19 3.00
CA THR A 84 5.81 0.19 4.14
C THR A 84 5.92 1.69 4.32
N ALA A 85 4.87 2.30 4.84
CA ALA A 85 4.83 3.74 5.07
C ALA A 85 4.03 4.01 6.34
N ARG A 86 4.34 5.15 7.00
CA ARG A 86 3.62 5.60 8.17
C ARG A 86 3.09 7.00 7.95
N LEU A 87 1.99 7.32 8.60
CA LEU A 87 1.41 8.66 8.52
C LEU A 87 2.25 9.63 9.34
N VAL A 88 2.53 10.79 8.76
CA VAL A 88 3.21 11.88 9.45
C VAL A 88 2.19 12.94 9.85
N SER A 89 1.30 13.30 8.94
CA SER A 89 0.24 14.26 9.24
C SER A 89 -0.92 14.09 8.27
N GLY A 90 -2.09 14.52 8.69
CA GLY A 90 -3.30 14.47 7.89
C GLY A 90 -4.13 13.25 8.19
N GLU A 91 -5.40 13.33 7.85
CA GLU A 91 -6.35 12.23 7.98
C GLU A 91 -6.60 11.66 6.58
N PRO A 92 -6.33 10.37 6.35
CA PRO A 92 -6.54 9.80 5.02
C PRO A 92 -8.00 9.92 4.57
N ARG A 93 -8.16 10.34 3.32
CA ARG A 93 -9.46 10.46 2.66
C ARG A 93 -9.36 9.81 1.29
N PRO A 94 -10.46 9.20 0.79
CA PRO A 94 -10.42 8.62 -0.56
C PRO A 94 -10.52 9.75 -1.58
N LEU A 95 -9.42 10.00 -2.28
CA LEU A 95 -9.32 11.02 -3.32
C LEU A 95 -8.98 10.33 -4.63
N GLN A 96 -9.09 11.06 -5.76
CA GLN A 96 -8.78 10.53 -7.09
C GLN A 96 -9.28 9.09 -7.22
N ASP A 97 -9.72 8.62 -8.19
CA ASP A 97 -10.14 7.26 -8.53
C ASP A 97 -10.39 6.29 -7.36
N HIS A 98 -10.58 6.80 -6.14
CA HIS A 98 -10.90 6.03 -4.95
C HIS A 98 -12.17 6.56 -4.30
N ASP A 99 -13.00 5.66 -3.75
CA ASP A 99 -14.25 6.08 -3.12
C ASP A 99 -14.41 5.57 -1.70
N ARG A 100 -13.47 4.77 -1.19
CA ARG A 100 -13.58 4.23 0.16
C ARG A 100 -12.22 3.78 0.67
N LEU A 101 -12.03 3.89 1.99
CA LEU A 101 -10.85 3.39 2.68
C LEU A 101 -11.29 2.45 3.79
N ARG A 102 -10.44 1.45 4.10
CA ARG A 102 -10.62 0.58 5.26
C ARG A 102 -9.28 0.32 5.91
N TRP A 103 -9.31 0.28 7.23
CA TRP A 103 -8.18 -0.16 8.04
C TRP A 103 -8.41 -1.61 8.42
N LEU A 104 -7.43 -2.48 8.14
CA LEU A 104 -7.57 -3.92 8.34
C LEU A 104 -6.51 -4.40 9.34
N LEU A 105 -6.95 -5.17 10.33
CA LEU A 105 -6.03 -5.88 11.23
C LEU A 105 -5.52 -7.14 10.56
N PRO A 106 -4.35 -7.67 11.01
CA PRO A 106 -3.91 -8.98 10.53
C PRO A 106 -5.02 -10.01 10.73
N GLY A 107 -5.26 -10.81 9.72
CA GLY A 107 -6.36 -11.76 9.71
C GLY A 107 -7.62 -11.25 9.05
N GLU A 108 -7.70 -9.94 8.78
CA GLU A 108 -8.86 -9.35 8.13
C GLU A 108 -8.65 -9.09 6.64
N GLU A 109 -7.48 -9.47 6.11
CA GLU A 109 -7.16 -9.14 4.72
C GLU A 109 -8.16 -9.71 3.72
N ASP A 110 -8.82 -10.81 4.03
CA ASP A 110 -9.80 -11.40 3.12
C ASP A 110 -11.17 -10.72 3.17
N GLN A 111 -11.32 -9.68 3.98
CA GLN A 111 -12.58 -8.94 4.04
C GLN A 111 -12.76 -8.01 2.85
N VAL A 112 -11.73 -7.80 2.06
CA VAL A 112 -11.81 -6.98 0.86
C VAL A 112 -11.26 -7.75 -0.33
N ASP A 113 -11.73 -7.38 -1.53
CA ASP A 113 -11.32 -8.04 -2.76
C ASP A 113 -10.16 -7.27 -3.38
N TRP A 114 -8.95 -7.62 -2.96
CA TRP A 114 -7.74 -6.98 -3.45
C TRP A 114 -7.51 -7.25 -4.93
N LEU A 115 -6.90 -6.28 -5.62
CA LEU A 115 -6.31 -6.56 -6.91
C LEU A 115 -5.27 -7.67 -6.75
N ASP A 116 -5.26 -8.60 -7.69
CA ASP A 116 -4.46 -9.81 -7.56
C ASP A 116 -2.97 -9.52 -7.36
N GLN A 117 -2.44 -8.54 -8.08
CA GLN A 117 -1.01 -8.21 -8.01
C GLN A 117 -0.59 -7.66 -6.65
N ASP A 118 -1.53 -7.15 -5.85
CA ASP A 118 -1.21 -6.59 -4.54
C ASP A 118 -1.17 -7.66 -3.44
N ARG A 119 -1.78 -8.83 -3.69
CA ARG A 119 -1.95 -9.84 -2.64
C ARG A 119 -0.65 -10.32 -2.00
N PRO A 120 0.44 -10.58 -2.75
CA PRO A 120 1.67 -11.01 -2.09
C PRO A 120 2.24 -9.97 -1.13
N ALA A 121 2.19 -8.68 -1.52
CA ALA A 121 2.69 -7.61 -0.67
C ALA A 121 1.79 -7.41 0.55
N VAL A 122 0.46 -7.53 0.37
CA VAL A 122 -0.49 -7.44 1.47
C VAL A 122 -0.21 -8.55 2.49
N ALA A 123 0.03 -9.78 2.01
CA ALA A 123 0.32 -10.91 2.91
C ALA A 123 1.59 -10.63 3.73
N GLU A 124 2.63 -10.09 3.10
CA GLU A 124 3.86 -9.77 3.81
C GLU A 124 3.66 -8.64 4.81
N ALA A 125 2.93 -7.60 4.42
CA ALA A 125 2.65 -6.47 5.32
C ALA A 125 1.88 -6.96 6.56
N MET A 126 0.88 -7.81 6.34
CA MET A 126 0.09 -8.35 7.45
C MET A 126 0.91 -9.24 8.36
N ARG A 127 1.83 -10.02 7.78
CA ARG A 127 2.73 -10.86 8.58
C ARG A 127 3.62 -10.00 9.48
N ARG A 128 4.13 -8.88 8.96
CA ARG A 128 4.95 -7.95 9.73
C ARG A 128 4.15 -7.29 10.84
N LEU A 129 2.92 -6.89 10.58
CA LEU A 129 2.05 -6.31 11.59
C LEU A 129 1.74 -7.33 12.69
N ALA A 130 1.45 -8.56 12.31
CA ALA A 130 1.19 -9.63 13.28
C ALA A 130 2.41 -9.91 14.14
N ALA A 131 3.61 -9.91 13.54
CA ALA A 131 4.85 -10.16 14.26
C ALA A 131 5.11 -9.05 15.30
N ARG A 132 4.83 -7.80 14.94
CA ARG A 132 5.00 -6.68 15.88
C ARG A 132 4.03 -6.77 17.04
N ALA A 133 2.78 -7.14 16.76
CA ALA A 133 1.78 -7.28 17.82
C ALA A 133 2.11 -8.42 18.76
N GLY A 134 2.78 -9.47 18.24
CA GLY A 134 3.13 -10.63 19.04
C GLY A 134 4.51 -10.62 19.63
N VAL A 135 5.25 -9.49 19.54
CA VAL A 135 6.61 -9.45 20.06
C VAL A 135 6.60 -9.66 21.57
N PRO A 136 7.37 -10.65 22.06
CA PRO A 136 7.46 -10.89 23.50
C PRO A 136 7.98 -9.66 24.24
N GLY A 137 7.49 -9.45 25.43
CA GLY A 137 7.86 -8.29 26.20
C GLY A 137 6.99 -7.09 25.91
N ILE A 138 6.31 -7.15 24.81
CA ILE A 138 5.26 -6.23 24.55
C ILE A 138 3.99 -6.79 25.01
N LEU A 139 3.99 -8.02 25.05
CA LEU A 139 2.96 -8.74 25.20
C LEU A 139 2.40 -8.94 26.34
N PRO A 140 1.91 -8.89 26.35
CA PRO A 140 1.35 -8.91 27.04
C PRO A 140 1.20 -9.57 27.97
N GLN A 141 1.76 -9.43 28.10
CA GLN A 141 1.62 -9.89 28.85
C GLN A 141 0.57 -9.81 29.41
N ARG A 142 0.25 -9.94 29.38
CA ARG A 142 -0.57 -9.81 29.79
C ARG A 142 -1.09 -10.42 30.20
#